data_3da011c51419869767d0dd9ed99c1bdb
#
_entry.id   3da011c51419869767d0dd9ed99c1bdb
#
_cell.length_a   1.000
_cell.length_b   1.000
_cell.length_c   1.000
_cell.angle_alpha   90.00
_cell.angle_beta   90.00
_cell.angle_gamma   90.00
#
_symmetry.space_group_name_H-M   'P 1'
#
loop_
_entity.id
_entity.type
_entity.pdbx_description
1 polymer ?
#
loop_
_entity_poly.entity_id
_entity_poly.type
_entity_poly.pdbx_seq_one_letter_code
_entity_poly.pdbx_strand_id
1 'polypeptide(L)'
;KSLADKDVHIWTLNAFDNYLGKNGLKDQYKKHTPLWNEEFNKYKIRIRNDSEFAKDAGDLGPVYGFQWRHGFSKNGKEVDQLKNLLESIRKKPGSRYHILCSWNPADLPDMAIGPCPFWHQFSIFGRDMDLTMVQRSCDIYLGVPFNIAQDSLLTHMIASETGYNPRFFNHSYINVHAYLGAPPRSDFWTDEKNIREFQERFKLVKKREEYIGLREWYINNAPSESHWNERKDHIPFI
;
A
#
# COMPACT_ATOMS: atom_id res chain seq x y z
N LYS A 1 -3.10 -9.57 13.32
CA LYS A 1 -2.53 -10.71 14.05
C LYS A 1 -1.92 -11.74 13.08
N SER A 2 -2.66 -12.29 12.12
CA SER A 2 -2.16 -13.34 11.22
C SER A 2 -0.87 -12.99 10.47
N LEU A 3 -0.69 -11.74 10.05
CA LEU A 3 0.56 -11.25 9.45
C LEU A 3 1.67 -11.16 10.49
N ALA A 4 1.38 -10.61 11.67
CA ALA A 4 2.35 -10.47 12.75
C ALA A 4 2.84 -11.83 13.28
N ASP A 5 1.98 -12.85 13.32
CA ASP A 5 2.35 -14.21 13.68
C ASP A 5 3.36 -14.84 12.70
N LYS A 6 3.37 -14.37 11.45
CA LYS A 6 4.30 -14.77 10.38
C LYS A 6 5.48 -13.82 10.21
N ASP A 7 5.68 -12.91 11.16
CA ASP A 7 6.69 -11.84 11.12
C ASP A 7 6.59 -10.90 9.90
N VAL A 8 5.37 -10.72 9.38
CA VAL A 8 5.08 -9.80 8.28
C VAL A 8 4.55 -8.50 8.83
N HIS A 9 5.28 -7.40 8.61
CA HIS A 9 5.04 -6.11 9.24
C HIS A 9 4.66 -4.97 8.29
N ILE A 10 4.29 -5.27 7.04
CA ILE A 10 3.99 -4.26 5.99
C ILE A 10 2.89 -3.27 6.39
N TRP A 11 1.92 -3.69 7.22
CA TRP A 11 0.80 -2.86 7.66
C TRP A 11 0.84 -2.49 9.16
N THR A 12 1.83 -2.97 9.89
CA THR A 12 1.89 -2.81 11.35
C THR A 12 1.96 -1.35 11.76
N LEU A 13 2.71 -0.54 11.02
CA LEU A 13 2.82 0.90 11.28
C LEU A 13 1.48 1.62 11.06
N ASN A 14 0.79 1.30 9.95
CA ASN A 14 -0.51 1.90 9.64
C ASN A 14 -1.58 1.52 10.68
N ALA A 15 -1.58 0.26 11.12
CA ALA A 15 -2.46 -0.20 12.18
C ALA A 15 -2.18 0.51 13.51
N PHE A 16 -0.91 0.70 13.87
CA PHE A 16 -0.53 1.42 15.08
C PHE A 16 -0.93 2.90 15.03
N ASP A 17 -0.65 3.59 13.92
CA ASP A 17 -1.06 4.99 13.73
C ASP A 17 -2.60 5.15 13.81
N ASN A 18 -3.34 4.19 13.24
CA ASN A 18 -4.80 4.14 13.34
C ASN A 18 -5.26 3.91 14.77
N TYR A 19 -4.65 2.94 15.48
CA TYR A 19 -4.90 2.67 16.91
C TYR A 19 -4.68 3.92 17.76
N LEU A 20 -3.55 4.61 17.61
CA LEU A 20 -3.29 5.86 18.32
C LEU A 20 -4.34 6.92 18.03
N GLY A 21 -4.76 7.04 16.76
CA GLY A 21 -5.79 7.99 16.34
C GLY A 21 -7.14 7.72 16.98
N LYS A 22 -7.62 6.48 16.90
CA LYS A 22 -8.91 6.06 17.46
C LYS A 22 -8.98 6.23 18.98
N ASN A 23 -7.84 6.13 19.67
CA ASN A 23 -7.76 6.26 21.13
C ASN A 23 -7.35 7.67 21.62
N GLY A 24 -7.20 8.65 20.72
CA GLY A 24 -6.80 10.02 21.09
C GLY A 24 -5.37 10.13 21.63
N LEU A 25 -4.48 9.19 21.28
CA LEU A 25 -3.14 9.05 21.84
C LEU A 25 -2.03 9.67 20.96
N LYS A 26 -2.37 10.23 19.79
CA LYS A 26 -1.36 10.78 18.85
C LYS A 26 -0.54 11.92 19.45
N ASP A 27 -1.13 12.77 20.26
CA ASP A 27 -0.41 13.88 20.91
C ASP A 27 0.54 13.40 22.02
N GLN A 28 0.19 12.30 22.71
CA GLN A 28 1.03 11.66 23.71
C GLN A 28 2.21 10.92 23.08
N TYR A 29 1.97 10.20 22.00
CA TYR A 29 2.97 9.41 21.28
C TYR A 29 3.29 10.05 19.93
N LYS A 30 4.06 11.14 19.96
CA LYS A 30 4.50 11.80 18.75
C LYS A 30 5.45 10.88 17.96
N LYS A 31 5.12 10.67 16.71
CA LYS A 31 5.80 9.74 15.79
C LYS A 31 7.32 9.94 15.82
N HIS A 32 8.05 8.83 15.85
CA HIS A 32 9.53 8.76 15.87
C HIS A 32 10.23 9.31 17.12
N THR A 33 9.50 9.66 18.17
CA THR A 33 10.12 9.92 19.49
C THR A 33 10.50 8.62 20.18
N PRO A 34 11.42 8.64 21.19
CA PRO A 34 11.74 7.45 21.99
C PRO A 34 10.49 6.81 22.62
N LEU A 35 9.58 7.63 23.13
CA LEU A 35 8.34 7.18 23.73
C LEU A 35 7.43 6.49 22.72
N TRP A 36 7.31 7.04 21.50
CA TRP A 36 6.56 6.42 20.41
C TRP A 36 7.17 5.07 20.00
N ASN A 37 8.50 4.99 19.88
CA ASN A 37 9.19 3.75 19.53
C ASN A 37 9.00 2.67 20.60
N GLU A 38 9.03 3.03 21.87
CA GLU A 38 8.77 2.11 22.98
C GLU A 38 7.35 1.57 22.91
N GLU A 39 6.35 2.45 22.75
CA GLU A 39 4.94 2.06 22.66
C GLU A 39 4.67 1.23 21.39
N PHE A 40 5.28 1.55 20.25
CA PHE A 40 5.19 0.75 19.04
C PHE A 40 5.74 -0.67 19.24
N ASN A 41 6.83 -0.83 19.99
CA ASN A 41 7.36 -2.16 20.32
C ASN A 41 6.40 -2.94 21.24
N LYS A 42 5.83 -2.30 22.26
CA LYS A 42 4.80 -2.90 23.13
C LYS A 42 3.58 -3.33 22.30
N TYR A 43 3.12 -2.45 21.40
CA TYR A 43 2.01 -2.74 20.49
C TYR A 43 2.27 -3.98 19.62
N LYS A 44 3.46 -4.12 19.00
CA LYS A 44 3.83 -5.30 18.21
C LYS A 44 3.76 -6.59 19.03
N ILE A 45 4.27 -6.56 20.24
CA ILE A 45 4.23 -7.71 21.15
C ILE A 45 2.77 -8.04 21.52
N ARG A 46 1.98 -7.03 21.83
CA ARG A 46 0.59 -7.22 22.24
C ARG A 46 -0.28 -7.75 21.11
N ILE A 47 -0.11 -7.27 19.86
CA ILE A 47 -0.82 -7.79 18.70
C ILE A 47 -0.59 -9.31 18.50
N ARG A 48 0.61 -9.81 18.82
CA ARG A 48 0.91 -11.25 18.74
C ARG A 48 0.24 -12.05 19.84
N ASN A 49 0.30 -11.56 21.06
CA ASN A 49 -0.01 -12.33 22.26
C ASN A 49 -1.45 -12.19 22.75
N ASP A 50 -2.13 -11.08 22.42
CA ASP A 50 -3.48 -10.76 22.86
C ASP A 50 -4.43 -10.74 21.67
N SER A 51 -5.23 -11.80 21.52
CA SER A 51 -6.13 -11.95 20.38
C SER A 51 -7.30 -10.98 20.41
N GLU A 52 -7.79 -10.59 21.59
CA GLU A 52 -8.89 -9.63 21.69
C GLU A 52 -8.39 -8.22 21.37
N PHE A 53 -7.24 -7.83 21.89
CA PHE A 53 -6.60 -6.58 21.50
C PHE A 53 -6.32 -6.53 19.98
N ALA A 54 -5.84 -7.63 19.40
CA ALA A 54 -5.49 -7.67 17.98
C ALA A 54 -6.71 -7.59 17.05
N LYS A 55 -7.89 -7.97 17.48
CA LYS A 55 -9.13 -7.81 16.69
C LYS A 55 -9.47 -6.35 16.45
N ASP A 56 -9.31 -5.52 17.46
CA ASP A 56 -9.65 -4.10 17.41
C ASP A 56 -8.44 -3.27 16.95
N ALA A 57 -7.34 -3.32 17.70
CA ALA A 57 -6.15 -2.51 17.48
C ALA A 57 -5.39 -2.89 16.19
N GLY A 58 -5.52 -4.12 15.72
CA GLY A 58 -4.88 -4.62 14.49
C GLY A 58 -5.76 -4.52 13.25
N ASP A 59 -6.95 -3.97 13.36
CA ASP A 59 -7.87 -3.75 12.24
C ASP A 59 -7.46 -2.51 11.43
N LEU A 60 -7.39 -2.69 10.11
CA LEU A 60 -7.08 -1.61 9.16
C LEU A 60 -8.33 -0.87 8.66
N GLY A 61 -9.51 -1.29 9.13
CA GLY A 61 -10.79 -0.79 8.63
C GLY A 61 -11.19 -1.41 7.28
N PRO A 62 -12.18 -0.81 6.59
CA PRO A 62 -12.80 -1.37 5.40
C PRO A 62 -11.94 -1.22 4.13
N VAL A 63 -10.68 -1.71 4.16
CA VAL A 63 -9.72 -1.62 3.06
C VAL A 63 -9.83 -2.80 2.08
N TYR A 64 -9.36 -2.62 0.84
CA TYR A 64 -9.15 -3.66 -0.20
C TYR A 64 -10.21 -4.76 -0.25
N GLY A 65 -9.92 -5.93 0.33
CA GLY A 65 -10.79 -7.10 0.29
C GLY A 65 -12.16 -6.88 0.93
N PHE A 66 -12.26 -6.00 1.93
CA PHE A 66 -13.56 -5.57 2.46
C PHE A 66 -14.38 -4.89 1.37
N GLN A 67 -13.80 -3.92 0.65
CA GLN A 67 -14.49 -3.22 -0.43
C GLN A 67 -14.91 -4.17 -1.57
N TRP A 68 -14.09 -5.20 -1.86
CA TRP A 68 -14.42 -6.18 -2.89
C TRP A 68 -15.54 -7.12 -2.50
N ARG A 69 -15.74 -7.38 -1.20
CA ARG A 69 -16.71 -8.38 -0.73
C ARG A 69 -17.93 -7.78 -0.02
N HIS A 70 -17.76 -6.62 0.61
CA HIS A 70 -18.75 -6.05 1.53
C HIS A 70 -18.98 -4.53 1.33
N GLY A 71 -18.20 -3.88 0.47
CA GLY A 71 -18.25 -2.44 0.23
C GLY A 71 -19.46 -1.99 -0.61
N PHE A 72 -19.55 -0.68 -0.84
CA PHE A 72 -20.52 -0.04 -1.75
C PHE A 72 -21.96 -0.46 -1.52
N SER A 73 -22.43 -0.42 -0.27
CA SER A 73 -23.80 -0.83 0.05
C SER A 73 -24.87 0.05 -0.64
N LYS A 74 -25.92 -0.60 -1.08
CA LYS A 74 -27.13 0.09 -1.60
C LYS A 74 -28.36 -0.40 -0.83
N ASN A 75 -29.08 0.55 -0.22
CA ASN A 75 -30.28 0.25 0.58
C ASN A 75 -29.99 -0.77 1.71
N GLY A 76 -28.82 -0.63 2.38
CA GLY A 76 -28.38 -1.52 3.44
C GLY A 76 -27.93 -2.91 2.99
N LYS A 77 -27.84 -3.17 1.67
CA LYS A 77 -27.30 -4.42 1.12
C LYS A 77 -25.87 -4.21 0.64
N GLU A 78 -24.96 -5.01 1.14
CA GLU A 78 -23.58 -5.07 0.69
C GLU A 78 -23.48 -5.52 -0.77
N VAL A 79 -22.46 -5.01 -1.48
CA VAL A 79 -22.16 -5.41 -2.85
C VAL A 79 -20.92 -6.30 -2.86
N ASP A 80 -21.09 -7.58 -3.16
CA ASP A 80 -19.97 -8.49 -3.41
C ASP A 80 -19.47 -8.31 -4.86
N GLN A 81 -18.54 -7.38 -5.05
CA GLN A 81 -17.97 -7.08 -6.36
C GLN A 81 -17.27 -8.30 -6.97
N LEU A 82 -16.54 -9.08 -6.15
CA LEU A 82 -15.78 -10.24 -6.62
C LEU A 82 -16.71 -11.34 -7.15
N LYS A 83 -17.79 -11.64 -6.41
CA LYS A 83 -18.81 -12.59 -6.87
C LYS A 83 -19.45 -12.13 -8.18
N ASN A 84 -19.85 -10.84 -8.22
CA ASN A 84 -20.47 -10.25 -9.40
C ASN A 84 -19.53 -10.26 -10.62
N LEU A 85 -18.23 -10.01 -10.40
CA LEU A 85 -17.19 -10.10 -11.43
C LEU A 85 -17.12 -11.50 -12.03
N LEU A 86 -16.97 -12.53 -11.20
CA LEU A 86 -16.88 -13.92 -11.65
C LEU A 86 -18.12 -14.36 -12.44
N GLU A 87 -19.31 -14.00 -11.95
CA GLU A 87 -20.55 -14.28 -12.64
C GLU A 87 -20.66 -13.51 -13.97
N SER A 88 -20.24 -12.26 -14.00
CA SER A 88 -20.28 -11.43 -15.20
C SER A 88 -19.32 -11.94 -16.26
N ILE A 89 -18.10 -12.35 -15.90
CA ILE A 89 -17.13 -12.92 -16.84
C ILE A 89 -17.70 -14.22 -17.45
N ARG A 90 -18.30 -15.08 -16.65
CA ARG A 90 -18.92 -16.34 -17.15
C ARG A 90 -20.10 -16.10 -18.07
N LYS A 91 -20.96 -15.14 -17.75
CA LYS A 91 -22.22 -14.89 -18.49
C LYS A 91 -22.06 -13.96 -19.69
N LYS A 92 -21.16 -12.99 -19.59
CA LYS A 92 -20.98 -11.91 -20.57
C LYS A 92 -19.49 -11.53 -20.71
N PRO A 93 -18.62 -12.42 -21.21
CA PRO A 93 -17.18 -12.18 -21.25
C PRO A 93 -16.78 -10.90 -22.03
N GLY A 94 -17.51 -10.52 -23.05
CA GLY A 94 -17.27 -9.28 -23.80
C GLY A 94 -17.74 -7.99 -23.10
N SER A 95 -18.22 -8.07 -21.85
CA SER A 95 -18.60 -6.87 -21.09
C SER A 95 -17.39 -6.01 -20.73
N ARG A 96 -17.58 -4.70 -20.64
CA ARG A 96 -16.60 -3.71 -20.20
C ARG A 96 -16.80 -3.29 -18.75
N TYR A 97 -17.62 -4.02 -18.01
CA TYR A 97 -17.94 -3.78 -16.59
C TYR A 97 -17.29 -4.77 -15.63
N HIS A 98 -16.24 -5.48 -16.07
CA HIS A 98 -15.49 -6.40 -15.24
C HIS A 98 -14.50 -5.63 -14.37
N ILE A 99 -15.02 -4.96 -13.35
CA ILE A 99 -14.28 -4.01 -12.51
C ILE A 99 -14.35 -4.44 -11.06
N LEU A 100 -13.20 -4.33 -10.35
CA LEU A 100 -13.10 -4.28 -8.91
C LEU A 100 -12.56 -2.91 -8.49
N CYS A 101 -13.28 -2.22 -7.62
CA CYS A 101 -12.88 -0.93 -7.10
C CYS A 101 -12.71 -1.01 -5.58
N SER A 102 -11.58 -0.51 -5.07
CA SER A 102 -11.32 -0.44 -3.63
C SER A 102 -11.50 0.96 -3.07
N TRP A 103 -11.63 1.97 -3.93
CA TRP A 103 -11.78 3.37 -3.53
C TRP A 103 -13.23 3.72 -3.25
N ASN A 104 -13.59 3.76 -1.97
CA ASN A 104 -14.92 4.16 -1.52
C ASN A 104 -14.81 5.45 -0.68
N PRO A 105 -15.17 6.62 -1.22
CA PRO A 105 -15.06 7.89 -0.50
C PRO A 105 -15.79 7.93 0.85
N ALA A 106 -16.89 7.18 0.99
CA ALA A 106 -17.64 7.13 2.22
C ALA A 106 -16.90 6.40 3.36
N ASP A 107 -16.08 5.42 3.02
CA ASP A 107 -15.37 4.59 3.99
C ASP A 107 -13.93 5.05 4.23
N LEU A 108 -13.40 6.00 3.43
CA LEU A 108 -12.02 6.49 3.59
C LEU A 108 -11.67 6.98 5.00
N PRO A 109 -12.56 7.68 5.73
CA PRO A 109 -12.28 8.13 7.10
C PRO A 109 -12.04 6.97 8.08
N ASP A 110 -12.59 5.80 7.81
CA ASP A 110 -12.49 4.60 8.66
C ASP A 110 -11.32 3.68 8.28
N MET A 111 -10.64 3.97 7.17
CA MET A 111 -9.49 3.21 6.69
C MET A 111 -8.20 3.68 7.37
N ALA A 112 -7.38 2.76 7.86
CA ALA A 112 -6.03 3.07 8.36
C ALA A 112 -5.13 3.63 7.25
N ILE A 113 -5.40 3.26 6.00
CA ILE A 113 -4.74 3.77 4.80
C ILE A 113 -5.69 3.66 3.60
N GLY A 114 -5.82 4.73 2.83
CA GLY A 114 -6.57 4.66 1.56
C GLY A 114 -5.88 3.73 0.56
N PRO A 115 -6.64 2.92 -0.19
CA PRO A 115 -6.10 1.93 -1.13
C PRO A 115 -5.14 2.53 -2.16
N CYS A 116 -3.93 1.97 -2.30
CA CYS A 116 -2.96 2.38 -3.31
C CYS A 116 -3.31 1.79 -4.68
N PRO A 117 -3.34 0.46 -4.90
CA PRO A 117 -4.10 -0.16 -5.98
C PRO A 117 -5.58 0.02 -5.70
N PHE A 118 -6.29 0.74 -6.55
CA PHE A 118 -7.69 1.06 -6.26
C PHE A 118 -8.67 0.65 -7.35
N TRP A 119 -8.19 0.44 -8.57
CA TRP A 119 -8.98 0.08 -9.74
C TRP A 119 -8.37 -1.12 -10.46
N HIS A 120 -9.18 -2.14 -10.67
CA HIS A 120 -8.81 -3.34 -11.40
C HIS A 120 -9.88 -3.60 -12.44
N GLN A 121 -9.48 -3.72 -13.71
CA GLN A 121 -10.39 -4.03 -14.81
C GLN A 121 -9.90 -5.25 -15.58
N PHE A 122 -10.74 -6.25 -15.71
CA PHE A 122 -10.48 -7.46 -16.49
C PHE A 122 -11.06 -7.31 -17.88
N SER A 123 -10.30 -7.73 -18.88
CA SER A 123 -10.71 -7.73 -20.28
C SER A 123 -10.50 -9.10 -20.89
N ILE A 124 -11.51 -9.58 -21.64
CA ILE A 124 -11.49 -10.90 -22.25
C ILE A 124 -11.34 -10.77 -23.77
N PHE A 125 -10.36 -11.46 -24.32
CA PHE A 125 -10.05 -11.50 -25.76
C PHE A 125 -9.96 -12.97 -26.23
N GLY A 126 -11.05 -13.49 -26.79
CA GLY A 126 -11.14 -14.89 -27.14
C GLY A 126 -11.06 -15.77 -25.91
N ARG A 127 -9.96 -16.50 -25.71
CA ARG A 127 -9.71 -17.32 -24.53
C ARG A 127 -8.73 -16.67 -23.54
N ASP A 128 -8.27 -15.48 -23.81
CA ASP A 128 -7.26 -14.80 -23.00
C ASP A 128 -7.88 -13.74 -22.11
N MET A 129 -7.31 -13.59 -20.93
CA MET A 129 -7.69 -12.60 -19.92
C MET A 129 -6.52 -11.66 -19.65
N ASP A 130 -6.78 -10.36 -19.74
CA ASP A 130 -5.87 -9.31 -19.31
C ASP A 130 -6.41 -8.64 -18.05
N LEU A 131 -5.52 -8.26 -17.14
CA LEU A 131 -5.82 -7.34 -16.05
C LEU A 131 -5.14 -6.00 -16.28
N THR A 132 -5.91 -4.92 -16.17
CA THR A 132 -5.37 -3.56 -16.01
C THR A 132 -5.63 -3.07 -14.60
N MET A 133 -4.57 -2.66 -13.89
CA MET A 133 -4.63 -2.10 -12.55
C MET A 133 -4.11 -0.67 -12.54
N VAL A 134 -4.79 0.19 -11.80
CA VAL A 134 -4.37 1.58 -11.57
C VAL A 134 -3.98 1.74 -10.11
N GLN A 135 -2.75 2.21 -9.89
CA GLN A 135 -2.18 2.46 -8.58
C GLN A 135 -1.87 3.94 -8.40
N ARG A 136 -2.50 4.56 -7.38
CA ARG A 136 -2.37 6.01 -7.13
C ARG A 136 -1.05 6.41 -6.49
N SER A 137 -0.39 5.48 -5.78
CA SER A 137 0.83 5.73 -4.99
C SER A 137 1.71 4.49 -5.09
N CYS A 138 2.89 4.65 -5.65
CA CYS A 138 3.74 3.56 -6.12
C CYS A 138 5.14 3.66 -5.52
N ASP A 139 5.38 2.98 -4.40
CA ASP A 139 6.73 2.76 -3.90
C ASP A 139 7.44 1.76 -4.81
N ILE A 140 8.25 2.27 -5.73
CA ILE A 140 8.79 1.49 -6.85
C ILE A 140 9.72 0.36 -6.41
N TYR A 141 10.41 0.51 -5.30
CA TYR A 141 11.41 -0.46 -4.86
C TYR A 141 10.90 -1.44 -3.81
N LEU A 142 9.98 -1.03 -2.95
CA LEU A 142 9.48 -1.88 -1.86
C LEU A 142 8.05 -2.36 -2.09
N GLY A 143 7.14 -1.48 -2.52
CA GLY A 143 5.73 -1.80 -2.68
C GLY A 143 5.40 -2.45 -4.03
N VAL A 144 5.84 -1.84 -5.13
CA VAL A 144 5.46 -2.24 -6.49
C VAL A 144 5.81 -3.69 -6.82
N PRO A 145 6.98 -4.26 -6.48
CA PRO A 145 7.26 -5.67 -6.76
C PRO A 145 6.25 -6.63 -6.13
N PHE A 146 5.80 -6.34 -4.90
CA PHE A 146 4.75 -7.13 -4.26
C PHE A 146 3.38 -6.91 -4.90
N ASN A 147 3.06 -5.68 -5.31
CA ASN A 147 1.81 -5.41 -6.04
C ASN A 147 1.77 -6.18 -7.36
N ILE A 148 2.87 -6.20 -8.13
CA ILE A 148 2.96 -6.98 -9.38
C ILE A 148 2.72 -8.47 -9.10
N ALA A 149 3.39 -9.05 -8.10
CA ALA A 149 3.22 -10.47 -7.75
C ALA A 149 1.79 -10.77 -7.31
N GLN A 150 1.21 -9.92 -6.47
CA GLN A 150 -0.14 -10.08 -5.93
C GLN A 150 -1.22 -10.00 -7.01
N ASP A 151 -1.13 -9.01 -7.90
CA ASP A 151 -2.15 -8.78 -8.93
C ASP A 151 -1.98 -9.73 -10.12
N SER A 152 -0.75 -10.18 -10.40
CA SER A 152 -0.53 -11.32 -11.31
C SER A 152 -1.18 -12.60 -10.77
N LEU A 153 -1.00 -12.89 -9.48
CA LEU A 153 -1.67 -14.03 -8.84
C LEU A 153 -3.20 -13.89 -8.91
N LEU A 154 -3.74 -12.69 -8.62
CA LEU A 154 -5.17 -12.42 -8.75
C LEU A 154 -5.67 -12.73 -10.16
N THR A 155 -4.92 -12.32 -11.19
CA THR A 155 -5.26 -12.61 -12.59
C THR A 155 -5.34 -14.11 -12.84
N HIS A 156 -4.34 -14.89 -12.38
CA HIS A 156 -4.35 -16.35 -12.47
C HIS A 156 -5.53 -16.99 -11.75
N MET A 157 -5.86 -16.52 -10.55
CA MET A 157 -7.00 -17.03 -9.78
C MET A 157 -8.33 -16.79 -10.49
N ILE A 158 -8.58 -15.55 -10.97
CA ILE A 158 -9.81 -15.22 -11.67
C ILE A 158 -9.90 -15.98 -13.00
N ALA A 159 -8.79 -16.09 -13.74
CA ALA A 159 -8.73 -16.84 -14.98
C ALA A 159 -9.04 -18.33 -14.77
N SER A 160 -8.44 -18.96 -13.75
CA SER A 160 -8.71 -20.34 -13.38
C SER A 160 -10.17 -20.57 -13.03
N GLU A 161 -10.77 -19.71 -12.21
CA GLU A 161 -12.17 -19.80 -11.79
C GLU A 161 -13.17 -19.58 -12.93
N THR A 162 -12.76 -18.91 -13.99
CA THR A 162 -13.64 -18.56 -15.11
C THR A 162 -13.33 -19.29 -16.41
N GLY A 163 -12.28 -20.10 -16.45
CA GLY A 163 -11.90 -20.94 -17.58
C GLY A 163 -11.15 -20.20 -18.70
N TYR A 164 -10.48 -19.09 -18.37
CA TYR A 164 -9.66 -18.30 -19.31
C TYR A 164 -8.17 -18.49 -19.06
N ASN A 165 -7.34 -18.08 -20.03
CA ASN A 165 -5.89 -18.08 -19.92
C ASN A 165 -5.42 -16.70 -19.44
N PRO A 166 -4.68 -16.55 -18.35
CA PRO A 166 -4.09 -15.28 -17.97
C PRO A 166 -3.02 -14.87 -18.99
N ARG A 167 -3.06 -13.61 -19.48
CA ARG A 167 -2.14 -13.15 -20.54
C ARG A 167 -1.30 -11.97 -20.09
N PHE A 168 -1.90 -10.79 -19.95
CA PHE A 168 -1.19 -9.57 -19.61
C PHE A 168 -1.69 -8.98 -18.30
N PHE A 169 -0.74 -8.51 -17.49
CA PHE A 169 -0.98 -7.61 -16.40
C PHE A 169 -0.44 -6.23 -16.76
N ASN A 170 -1.34 -5.28 -16.96
CA ASN A 170 -1.04 -3.88 -17.29
C ASN A 170 -1.11 -3.07 -16.00
N HIS A 171 -0.01 -2.45 -15.60
CA HIS A 171 0.10 -1.70 -14.37
C HIS A 171 0.28 -0.20 -14.66
N SER A 172 -0.71 0.60 -14.34
CA SER A 172 -0.65 2.07 -14.47
C SER A 172 -0.21 2.70 -13.16
N TYR A 173 0.92 3.37 -13.18
CA TYR A 173 1.51 4.10 -12.05
C TYR A 173 1.13 5.57 -12.12
N ILE A 174 0.55 6.15 -11.04
CA ILE A 174 0.21 7.59 -11.01
C ILE A 174 1.28 8.38 -10.27
N ASN A 175 1.50 8.12 -8.99
CA ASN A 175 2.54 8.77 -8.21
C ASN A 175 3.63 7.76 -7.90
N VAL A 176 4.72 7.80 -8.68
CA VAL A 176 5.88 6.92 -8.52
C VAL A 176 6.92 7.60 -7.64
N HIS A 177 7.37 6.90 -6.60
CA HIS A 177 8.32 7.42 -5.64
C HIS A 177 9.18 6.31 -5.04
N ALA A 178 10.24 6.71 -4.37
CA ALA A 178 11.07 5.86 -3.53
C ALA A 178 11.13 6.43 -2.12
N TYR A 179 10.99 5.56 -1.11
CA TYR A 179 11.17 5.96 0.28
C TYR A 179 12.64 5.88 0.67
N LEU A 180 13.19 6.96 1.20
CA LEU A 180 14.57 6.99 1.70
C LEU A 180 14.69 6.51 3.14
N GLY A 181 13.56 6.46 3.86
CA GLY A 181 13.46 5.87 5.20
C GLY A 181 14.00 6.72 6.34
N ALA A 182 14.49 7.94 6.06
CA ALA A 182 14.80 8.94 7.07
C ALA A 182 14.20 10.28 6.63
N PRO A 183 13.68 11.08 7.56
CA PRO A 183 13.21 12.42 7.23
C PRO A 183 14.41 13.27 6.79
N PRO A 184 14.33 13.96 5.67
CA PRO A 184 15.34 14.94 5.33
C PRO A 184 15.30 16.07 6.35
N ARG A 185 16.46 16.64 6.69
CA ARG A 185 16.47 17.99 7.22
C ARG A 185 15.85 18.91 6.17
N SER A 186 15.10 19.90 6.63
CA SER A 186 14.48 20.87 5.72
C SER A 186 15.49 21.58 4.84
N ASP A 187 16.72 21.72 5.32
CA ASP A 187 17.86 22.34 4.65
C ASP A 187 18.57 21.44 3.64
N PHE A 188 18.45 20.09 3.76
CA PHE A 188 19.07 19.19 2.79
C PHE A 188 18.59 19.46 1.35
N TRP A 189 17.30 19.68 1.17
CA TRP A 189 16.68 19.89 -0.14
C TRP A 189 16.71 21.37 -0.59
N THR A 190 17.22 22.27 0.23
CA THR A 190 17.49 23.67 -0.14
C THR A 190 18.95 23.92 -0.52
N ASP A 191 19.84 22.98 -0.18
CA ASP A 191 21.25 23.03 -0.57
C ASP A 191 21.45 22.40 -1.95
N GLU A 192 21.79 23.22 -2.96
CA GLU A 192 22.01 22.75 -4.32
C GLU A 192 23.11 21.72 -4.47
N LYS A 193 24.11 21.71 -3.59
CA LYS A 193 25.18 20.72 -3.59
C LYS A 193 24.62 19.34 -3.20
N ASN A 194 23.83 19.30 -2.13
CA ASN A 194 23.19 18.08 -1.66
C ASN A 194 22.22 17.52 -2.72
N ILE A 195 21.42 18.41 -3.34
CA ILE A 195 20.50 18.01 -4.41
C ILE A 195 21.26 17.42 -5.58
N ARG A 196 22.32 18.06 -6.05
CA ARG A 196 23.16 17.56 -7.16
C ARG A 196 23.79 16.22 -6.83
N GLU A 197 24.39 16.09 -5.66
CA GLU A 197 25.02 14.83 -5.24
C GLU A 197 24.00 13.70 -5.13
N PHE A 198 22.84 13.97 -4.57
CA PHE A 198 21.74 13.00 -4.53
C PHE A 198 21.30 12.58 -5.94
N GLN A 199 21.09 13.54 -6.84
CA GLN A 199 20.67 13.27 -8.22
C GLN A 199 21.70 12.41 -8.98
N GLU A 200 22.99 12.68 -8.82
CA GLU A 200 24.06 11.88 -9.45
C GLU A 200 24.07 10.44 -8.93
N ARG A 201 23.95 10.27 -7.61
CA ARG A 201 23.85 8.93 -7.00
C ARG A 201 22.59 8.20 -7.45
N PHE A 202 21.46 8.91 -7.54
CA PHE A 202 20.18 8.35 -7.98
C PHE A 202 20.21 7.87 -9.42
N LYS A 203 20.86 8.59 -10.33
CA LYS A 203 21.04 8.16 -11.74
C LYS A 203 21.75 6.80 -11.87
N LEU A 204 22.52 6.40 -10.87
CA LEU A 204 23.26 5.12 -10.88
C LEU A 204 22.42 3.95 -10.36
N VAL A 205 21.24 4.24 -9.75
CA VAL A 205 20.37 3.20 -9.20
C VAL A 205 19.67 2.46 -10.33
N LYS A 206 20.04 1.21 -10.57
CA LYS A 206 19.45 0.32 -11.57
C LYS A 206 18.85 -0.96 -10.97
N LYS A 207 19.15 -1.23 -9.72
CA LYS A 207 18.69 -2.41 -8.98
C LYS A 207 18.56 -2.13 -7.50
N ARG A 208 17.91 -3.05 -6.78
CA ARG A 208 17.57 -2.90 -5.37
C ARG A 208 18.75 -2.66 -4.45
N GLU A 209 19.87 -3.34 -4.68
CA GLU A 209 21.08 -3.20 -3.85
C GLU A 209 21.66 -1.79 -3.94
N GLU A 210 21.66 -1.21 -5.12
CA GLU A 210 22.12 0.17 -5.36
C GLU A 210 21.17 1.19 -4.72
N TYR A 211 19.86 0.90 -4.71
CA TYR A 211 18.89 1.70 -3.98
C TYR A 211 19.12 1.63 -2.45
N ILE A 212 19.42 0.46 -1.91
CA ILE A 212 19.75 0.31 -0.49
C ILE A 212 21.00 1.15 -0.16
N GLY A 213 22.04 1.08 -0.98
CA GLY A 213 23.25 1.89 -0.81
C GLY A 213 22.97 3.40 -0.89
N LEU A 214 22.12 3.85 -1.81
CA LEU A 214 21.68 5.25 -1.88
C LEU A 214 20.93 5.67 -0.61
N ARG A 215 20.04 4.81 -0.12
CA ARG A 215 19.27 5.04 1.10
C ARG A 215 20.17 5.16 2.33
N GLU A 216 21.16 4.28 2.47
CA GLU A 216 22.13 4.32 3.57
C GLU A 216 22.97 5.60 3.51
N TRP A 217 23.45 5.95 2.32
CA TRP A 217 24.16 7.22 2.12
C TRP A 217 23.29 8.42 2.54
N TYR A 218 22.03 8.45 2.11
CA TYR A 218 21.12 9.53 2.44
C TYR A 218 20.87 9.65 3.96
N ILE A 219 20.63 8.54 4.64
CA ILE A 219 20.43 8.49 6.09
C ILE A 219 21.65 9.05 6.83
N ASN A 220 22.87 8.76 6.35
CA ASN A 220 24.10 9.18 6.99
C ASN A 220 24.47 10.64 6.71
N ASN A 221 24.02 11.21 5.59
CA ASN A 221 24.40 12.56 5.14
C ASN A 221 23.27 13.59 5.28
N ALA A 222 22.04 13.15 5.49
CA ALA A 222 20.90 14.00 5.79
C ALA A 222 20.44 13.76 7.24
N PRO A 223 21.14 14.29 8.25
CA PRO A 223 20.77 14.07 9.65
C PRO A 223 19.37 14.63 9.93
N SER A 224 18.54 13.81 10.57
CA SER A 224 17.17 14.13 10.90
C SER A 224 17.07 15.14 12.03
N GLU A 225 16.28 16.18 11.84
CA GLU A 225 15.65 16.88 12.96
C GLU A 225 14.41 16.08 13.41
N SER A 226 14.02 16.25 14.67
CA SER A 226 13.00 15.44 15.37
C SER A 226 11.56 15.58 14.83
N HIS A 227 11.35 16.21 13.68
CA HIS A 227 10.04 16.50 13.13
C HIS A 227 9.85 15.80 11.77
N TRP A 228 9.27 14.64 11.80
CA TRP A 228 8.80 13.92 10.62
C TRP A 228 7.68 14.69 9.92
N ASN A 229 7.91 15.01 8.65
CA ASN A 229 6.85 15.49 7.78
C ASN A 229 6.67 14.44 6.69
N GLU A 230 5.57 13.69 6.75
CA GLU A 230 5.28 12.53 5.86
C GLU A 230 5.43 12.83 4.37
N ARG A 231 5.34 14.10 3.97
CA ARG A 231 5.48 14.52 2.57
C ARG A 231 6.93 14.61 2.08
N LYS A 232 7.92 14.51 2.96
CA LYS A 232 9.34 14.71 2.60
C LYS A 232 10.10 13.41 2.35
N ASP A 233 9.45 12.27 2.58
CA ASP A 233 10.03 10.94 2.33
C ASP A 233 9.94 10.50 0.87
N HIS A 234 9.17 11.22 0.09
CA HIS A 234 8.88 10.86 -1.28
C HIS A 234 9.76 11.64 -2.23
N ILE A 235 10.53 10.94 -3.03
CA ILE A 235 11.15 11.52 -4.21
C ILE A 235 10.27 11.13 -5.38
N PRO A 236 9.53 12.07 -5.97
CA PRO A 236 8.81 11.78 -7.18
C PRO A 236 9.81 11.46 -8.30
N PHE A 237 9.57 10.38 -9.00
CA PHE A 237 10.22 10.14 -10.28
C PHE A 237 9.55 11.07 -11.30
N ILE A 238 10.28 12.06 -11.76
CA ILE A 238 9.86 12.97 -12.83
C ILE A 238 10.23 12.36 -14.16
#